data_64d7994cd031f014a356a5440ffcf537
#
_entry.id   64d7994cd031f014a356a5440ffcf537
#
_cell.length_a   1.000
_cell.length_b   1.000
_cell.length_c   1.000
_cell.angle_alpha   90.00
_cell.angle_beta   90.00
_cell.angle_gamma   90.00
#
_symmetry.space_group_name_H-M   'P 1'
#
loop_
_entity.id
_entity.type
_entity.pdbx_description
1 polymer ?
#
loop_
_entity_poly.entity_id
_entity_poly.type
_entity_poly.pdbx_seq_one_letter_code
_entity_poly.pdbx_strand_id
1 'polypeptide(L)'
;GSVVATRWYYRQRMFSNMTRSQRPWVITLSPGCFPAWEGEAGSPSVEAVSADAATNTTVKGVLAPSADEQTIRPDAEMLFVAGAGWTKKQADGQTNVGGAEKLILGFLDQAKASLGSSKSLVDLGGEGQEVLSFLSHLHQVGQTGSTPRHAKGLATCCHGEEPHVVGWRFITERRAVNLDEGCGWAQGKADVLYVADAFEVMAKVNELLGS
;
A
#
# COMPACT_ATOMS: atom_id res chain seq x y z
N GLY A 1 -10.97 -20.55 29.39
CA GLY A 1 -9.85 -20.74 28.48
C GLY A 1 -8.99 -19.50 28.41
N SER A 2 -7.71 -19.62 28.09
CA SER A 2 -6.82 -18.48 27.88
C SER A 2 -6.98 -17.97 26.44
N VAL A 3 -7.06 -16.66 26.29
CA VAL A 3 -7.03 -16.01 24.95
C VAL A 3 -5.57 -15.76 24.57
N VAL A 4 -5.19 -16.19 23.37
CA VAL A 4 -3.89 -15.91 22.79
C VAL A 4 -4.09 -15.03 21.58
N ALA A 5 -3.47 -13.85 21.58
CA ALA A 5 -3.47 -12.96 20.42
C ALA A 5 -2.13 -13.08 19.68
N THR A 6 -2.18 -13.53 18.43
CA THR A 6 -1.01 -13.59 17.55
C THR A 6 -0.96 -12.31 16.72
N ARG A 7 0.16 -11.62 16.72
CA ARG A 7 0.37 -10.43 15.92
C ARG A 7 1.73 -10.40 15.25
N TRP A 8 1.83 -9.61 14.18
CA TRP A 8 3.13 -9.23 13.66
C TRP A 8 3.92 -8.42 14.69
N TYR A 9 5.22 -8.71 14.80
CA TYR A 9 6.13 -8.03 15.68
C TYR A 9 7.44 -7.69 14.97
N TYR A 10 8.19 -6.72 15.51
CA TYR A 10 9.49 -6.30 15.01
C TYR A 10 9.49 -6.05 13.50
N ARG A 11 8.71 -5.04 13.06
CA ARG A 11 8.53 -4.67 11.65
C ARG A 11 8.13 -5.86 10.77
N GLN A 12 7.29 -6.73 11.29
CA GLN A 12 6.79 -7.93 10.61
C GLN A 12 7.83 -9.00 10.26
N ARG A 13 8.93 -9.02 10.94
CA ARG A 13 9.93 -10.05 10.76
C ARG A 13 9.61 -11.34 11.52
N MET A 14 8.72 -11.26 12.49
CA MET A 14 8.28 -12.41 13.30
C MET A 14 6.84 -12.26 13.77
N PHE A 15 6.23 -13.36 14.17
CA PHE A 15 4.99 -13.37 14.92
C PHE A 15 5.27 -13.36 16.42
N SER A 16 4.44 -12.65 17.16
CA SER A 16 4.44 -12.70 18.62
C SER A 16 3.09 -13.20 19.12
N ASN A 17 3.12 -14.23 19.94
CA ASN A 17 1.96 -14.69 20.68
C ASN A 17 1.91 -13.98 22.04
N MET A 18 0.81 -13.32 22.31
CA MET A 18 0.61 -12.56 23.54
C MET A 18 -0.53 -13.12 24.34
N THR A 19 -0.33 -13.21 25.66
CA THR A 19 -1.35 -13.54 26.63
C THR A 19 -1.41 -12.46 27.69
N ARG A 20 -2.58 -12.24 28.27
CA ARG A 20 -2.76 -11.30 29.37
C ARG A 20 -3.74 -11.87 30.41
N SER A 21 -3.32 -11.90 31.65
CA SER A 21 -4.16 -12.32 32.77
C SER A 21 -5.04 -11.20 33.31
N GLN A 22 -4.56 -9.95 33.24
CA GLN A 22 -5.32 -8.79 33.70
C GLN A 22 -6.54 -8.52 32.80
N ARG A 23 -7.63 -8.08 33.41
CA ARG A 23 -8.87 -7.72 32.72
C ARG A 23 -9.30 -6.28 33.13
N PRO A 24 -9.97 -5.54 32.27
CA PRO A 24 -10.33 -5.90 30.90
C PRO A 24 -9.11 -5.98 29.96
N TRP A 25 -9.19 -6.85 28.91
CA TRP A 25 -8.24 -6.85 27.82
C TRP A 25 -8.92 -6.34 26.54
N VAL A 26 -8.60 -5.12 26.14
CA VAL A 26 -9.09 -4.51 24.92
C VAL A 26 -8.16 -4.89 23.77
N ILE A 27 -8.70 -5.54 22.75
CA ILE A 27 -7.99 -5.94 21.54
C ILE A 27 -8.61 -5.20 20.37
N THR A 28 -7.83 -4.36 19.71
CA THR A 28 -8.24 -3.67 18.48
C THR A 28 -7.70 -4.42 17.26
N LEU A 29 -8.53 -4.54 16.24
CA LEU A 29 -8.18 -5.19 14.99
C LEU A 29 -7.96 -4.13 13.90
N SER A 30 -6.85 -4.24 13.17
CA SER A 30 -6.68 -3.40 11.98
C SER A 30 -7.63 -3.85 10.87
N PRO A 31 -8.20 -2.93 10.10
CA PRO A 31 -9.02 -3.28 8.94
C PRO A 31 -8.29 -4.27 8.01
N GLY A 32 -9.01 -5.23 7.46
CA GLY A 32 -8.46 -6.25 6.56
C GLY A 32 -7.67 -7.39 7.23
N CYS A 33 -7.57 -7.43 8.58
CA CYS A 33 -6.99 -8.57 9.28
C CYS A 33 -7.87 -9.82 9.25
N PHE A 34 -9.18 -9.61 9.17
CA PHE A 34 -10.21 -10.64 9.08
C PHE A 34 -11.28 -10.19 8.09
N PRO A 35 -12.05 -11.12 7.50
CA PRO A 35 -13.23 -10.77 6.73
C PRO A 35 -14.17 -9.89 7.57
N ALA A 36 -14.94 -9.03 6.90
CA ALA A 36 -15.96 -8.25 7.55
C ALA A 36 -17.01 -9.19 8.18
N TRP A 37 -17.59 -8.75 9.29
CA TRP A 37 -18.70 -9.48 9.91
C TRP A 37 -19.94 -9.42 9.04
N GLU A 38 -20.47 -10.58 8.66
CA GLU A 38 -21.68 -10.72 7.82
C GLU A 38 -22.90 -11.25 8.61
N GLY A 39 -22.78 -11.37 9.92
CA GLY A 39 -23.88 -11.83 10.77
C GLY A 39 -24.93 -10.76 11.06
N GLU A 40 -25.99 -11.15 11.76
CA GLU A 40 -27.05 -10.24 12.16
C GLU A 40 -26.54 -9.15 13.12
N ALA A 41 -27.00 -7.92 12.92
CA ALA A 41 -26.67 -6.83 13.83
C ALA A 41 -27.30 -7.07 15.21
N GLY A 42 -26.48 -7.01 16.25
CA GLY A 42 -26.95 -7.06 17.63
C GLY A 42 -27.51 -5.70 18.09
N SER A 43 -28.27 -5.73 19.17
CA SER A 43 -28.74 -4.52 19.86
C SER A 43 -28.02 -4.39 21.20
N PRO A 44 -26.82 -3.81 21.24
CA PRO A 44 -26.07 -3.67 22.48
C PRO A 44 -26.75 -2.66 23.42
N SER A 45 -26.66 -2.92 24.72
CA SER A 45 -27.00 -1.90 25.72
C SER A 45 -25.90 -0.85 25.76
N VAL A 46 -26.25 0.41 25.62
CA VAL A 46 -25.31 1.53 25.67
C VAL A 46 -25.51 2.30 26.98
N GLU A 47 -24.48 2.34 27.80
CA GLU A 47 -24.43 3.16 29.00
C GLU A 47 -23.58 4.39 28.75
N ALA A 48 -24.14 5.59 28.98
CA ALA A 48 -23.40 6.83 28.85
C ALA A 48 -22.61 7.08 30.14
N VAL A 49 -21.30 7.15 30.01
CA VAL A 49 -20.41 7.51 31.11
C VAL A 49 -19.92 8.93 30.90
N SER A 50 -20.18 9.80 31.89
CA SER A 50 -19.57 11.13 31.88
C SER A 50 -18.16 11.06 32.44
N ALA A 51 -17.20 11.66 31.73
CA ALA A 51 -15.83 11.81 32.18
C ALA A 51 -15.41 13.27 32.11
N ASP A 52 -14.83 13.78 33.20
CA ASP A 52 -14.20 15.09 33.18
C ASP A 52 -12.86 14.98 32.46
N ALA A 53 -12.82 15.47 31.24
CA ALA A 53 -11.60 15.48 30.42
C ALA A 53 -10.89 16.82 30.59
N ALA A 54 -9.85 16.87 31.41
CA ALA A 54 -8.90 17.97 31.37
C ALA A 54 -7.97 17.77 30.16
N THR A 55 -8.16 18.53 29.09
CA THR A 55 -7.30 18.46 27.90
C THR A 55 -6.63 19.79 27.66
N ASN A 56 -5.34 19.76 27.31
CA ASN A 56 -4.58 20.94 26.86
C ASN A 56 -4.69 21.12 25.34
N THR A 57 -5.53 20.34 24.67
CA THR A 57 -5.67 20.32 23.22
C THR A 57 -7.12 20.55 22.83
N THR A 58 -7.35 21.47 21.91
CA THR A 58 -8.66 21.72 21.31
C THR A 58 -8.65 21.28 19.86
N VAL A 59 -9.52 20.33 19.50
CA VAL A 59 -9.74 19.95 18.10
C VAL A 59 -10.61 21.02 17.44
N LYS A 60 -10.04 21.76 16.49
CA LYS A 60 -10.76 22.84 15.77
C LYS A 60 -11.61 22.31 14.61
N GLY A 61 -11.28 21.15 14.10
CA GLY A 61 -11.99 20.53 12.97
C GLY A 61 -11.20 19.35 12.41
N VAL A 62 -11.82 18.67 11.47
CA VAL A 62 -11.21 17.61 10.69
C VAL A 62 -11.18 18.08 9.23
N LEU A 63 -9.99 18.16 8.64
CA LEU A 63 -9.82 18.38 7.21
C LEU A 63 -9.68 17.00 6.56
N ALA A 64 -10.71 16.59 5.83
CA ALA A 64 -10.63 15.42 4.97
C ALA A 64 -10.13 15.87 3.60
N PRO A 65 -9.16 15.16 2.97
CA PRO A 65 -8.80 15.44 1.58
C PRO A 65 -10.02 15.24 0.68
N SER A 66 -10.12 16.03 -0.38
CA SER A 66 -11.12 15.78 -1.43
C SER A 66 -10.85 14.44 -2.10
N ALA A 67 -11.85 13.90 -2.81
CA ALA A 67 -11.67 12.63 -3.53
C ALA A 67 -10.50 12.68 -4.53
N ASP A 68 -10.25 13.84 -5.11
CA ASP A 68 -9.17 14.09 -6.07
C ASP A 68 -7.78 14.17 -5.41
N GLU A 69 -7.74 14.48 -4.12
CA GLU A 69 -6.50 14.54 -3.32
C GLU A 69 -6.20 13.22 -2.60
N GLN A 70 -7.13 12.27 -2.63
CA GLN A 70 -6.91 10.96 -2.03
C GLN A 70 -5.92 10.16 -2.86
N THR A 71 -4.79 9.92 -2.28
CA THR A 71 -3.64 9.29 -2.92
C THR A 71 -3.75 7.77 -2.93
N ILE A 72 -3.81 7.13 -1.75
CA ILE A 72 -4.01 5.69 -1.63
C ILE A 72 -5.43 5.46 -1.11
N ARG A 73 -6.32 5.02 -1.99
CA ARG A 73 -7.75 4.90 -1.70
C ARG A 73 -8.05 3.60 -0.95
N PRO A 74 -8.73 3.70 0.20
CA PRO A 74 -9.06 2.52 1.00
C PRO A 74 -10.18 1.65 0.39
N ASP A 75 -10.96 2.19 -0.53
CA ASP A 75 -12.08 1.53 -1.20
C ASP A 75 -11.65 0.70 -2.42
N ALA A 76 -10.42 0.88 -2.92
CA ALA A 76 -9.92 0.12 -4.04
C ALA A 76 -9.53 -1.30 -3.62
N GLU A 77 -9.90 -2.30 -4.42
CA GLU A 77 -9.52 -3.70 -4.18
C GLU A 77 -8.03 -3.92 -4.40
N MET A 78 -7.43 -3.19 -5.34
CA MET A 78 -6.04 -3.34 -5.75
C MET A 78 -5.25 -2.06 -5.53
N LEU A 79 -4.00 -2.22 -5.05
CA LEU A 79 -2.99 -1.19 -4.99
C LEU A 79 -1.91 -1.44 -6.05
N PHE A 80 -1.78 -0.53 -6.99
CA PHE A 80 -0.64 -0.49 -7.92
C PHE A 80 0.50 0.28 -7.26
N VAL A 81 1.70 -0.26 -7.26
CA VAL A 81 2.89 0.37 -6.67
C VAL A 81 3.94 0.61 -7.74
N ALA A 82 4.18 1.87 -8.07
CA ALA A 82 5.21 2.27 -9.00
C ALA A 82 6.58 2.36 -8.31
N GLY A 83 7.59 1.71 -8.86
CA GLY A 83 8.99 1.79 -8.42
C GLY A 83 9.82 2.77 -9.27
N ALA A 84 11.04 3.08 -8.82
CA ALA A 84 11.91 4.06 -9.48
C ALA A 84 12.33 3.67 -10.90
N GLY A 85 12.25 2.40 -11.26
CA GLY A 85 12.58 1.94 -12.61
C GLY A 85 11.75 2.58 -13.73
N TRP A 86 10.54 3.07 -13.43
CA TRP A 86 9.69 3.75 -14.42
C TRP A 86 10.28 5.04 -14.95
N THR A 87 11.13 5.72 -14.19
CA THR A 87 11.76 6.99 -14.56
C THR A 87 13.25 6.86 -14.83
N LYS A 88 13.81 5.66 -14.74
CA LYS A 88 15.22 5.41 -15.06
C LYS A 88 15.42 5.13 -16.54
N LYS A 89 16.67 5.22 -16.98
CA LYS A 89 17.07 4.85 -18.34
C LYS A 89 16.72 3.39 -18.61
N GLN A 90 16.09 3.17 -19.74
CA GLN A 90 15.74 1.85 -20.23
C GLN A 90 16.93 1.22 -21.00
N ALA A 91 16.73 0.04 -21.60
CA ALA A 91 17.79 -0.68 -22.33
C ALA A 91 18.39 0.12 -23.50
N ASP A 92 17.64 1.05 -24.07
CA ASP A 92 18.09 1.97 -25.13
C ASP A 92 18.91 3.18 -24.60
N GLY A 93 19.08 3.28 -23.28
CA GLY A 93 19.77 4.36 -22.61
C GLY A 93 18.96 5.65 -22.43
N GLN A 94 17.68 5.67 -22.84
CA GLN A 94 16.78 6.82 -22.71
C GLN A 94 15.76 6.60 -21.59
N THR A 95 15.28 7.69 -20.99
CA THR A 95 14.12 7.65 -20.11
C THR A 95 12.83 7.63 -20.94
N ASN A 96 11.78 6.99 -20.44
CA ASN A 96 10.47 6.93 -21.11
C ASN A 96 9.35 7.31 -20.14
N VAL A 97 9.48 8.48 -19.52
CA VAL A 97 8.53 8.93 -18.47
C VAL A 97 7.12 9.13 -19.05
N GLY A 98 6.99 9.71 -20.24
CA GLY A 98 5.68 9.87 -20.88
C GLY A 98 5.00 8.54 -21.22
N GLY A 99 5.77 7.52 -21.63
CA GLY A 99 5.27 6.17 -21.83
C GLY A 99 4.83 5.53 -20.50
N ALA A 100 5.60 5.71 -19.45
CA ALA A 100 5.27 5.24 -18.10
C ALA A 100 3.95 5.86 -17.61
N GLU A 101 3.80 7.19 -17.71
CA GLU A 101 2.57 7.89 -17.32
C GLU A 101 1.35 7.32 -18.05
N LYS A 102 1.42 7.19 -19.36
CA LYS A 102 0.33 6.64 -20.17
C LYS A 102 -0.06 5.22 -19.75
N LEU A 103 0.92 4.36 -19.52
CA LEU A 103 0.68 2.96 -19.13
C LEU A 103 0.08 2.86 -17.73
N ILE A 104 0.63 3.60 -16.78
CA ILE A 104 0.16 3.59 -15.39
C ILE A 104 -1.26 4.16 -15.30
N LEU A 105 -1.50 5.34 -15.84
CA LEU A 105 -2.82 5.97 -15.79
C LEU A 105 -3.88 5.14 -16.53
N GLY A 106 -3.52 4.55 -17.68
CA GLY A 106 -4.41 3.65 -18.42
C GLY A 106 -4.79 2.42 -17.61
N PHE A 107 -3.84 1.81 -16.91
CA PHE A 107 -4.12 0.70 -16.01
C PHE A 107 -5.02 1.10 -14.84
N LEU A 108 -4.70 2.21 -14.17
CA LEU A 108 -5.48 2.68 -13.02
C LEU A 108 -6.93 2.95 -13.40
N ASP A 109 -7.16 3.53 -14.57
CA ASP A 109 -8.51 3.81 -15.06
C ASP A 109 -9.29 2.53 -15.35
N GLN A 110 -8.69 1.56 -16.01
CA GLN A 110 -9.35 0.31 -16.38
C GLN A 110 -9.55 -0.62 -15.18
N ALA A 111 -8.53 -0.81 -14.35
CA ALA A 111 -8.56 -1.70 -13.19
C ALA A 111 -9.22 -1.06 -11.95
N LYS A 112 -9.53 0.25 -11.99
CA LYS A 112 -9.99 1.03 -10.82
C LYS A 112 -9.08 0.88 -9.60
N ALA A 113 -7.78 0.64 -9.87
CA ALA A 113 -6.78 0.43 -8.84
C ALA A 113 -6.42 1.75 -8.15
N SER A 114 -5.96 1.65 -6.91
CA SER A 114 -5.35 2.75 -6.18
C SER A 114 -3.88 2.89 -6.58
N LEU A 115 -3.35 4.09 -6.54
CA LEU A 115 -1.97 4.39 -6.87
C LEU A 115 -1.11 4.53 -5.62
N GLY A 116 -0.02 3.78 -5.59
CA GLY A 116 1.05 3.92 -4.63
C GLY A 116 2.41 4.01 -5.30
N SER A 117 3.43 4.37 -4.56
CA SER A 117 4.81 4.46 -5.05
C SER A 117 5.81 3.94 -4.04
N SER A 118 6.99 3.58 -4.53
CA SER A 118 8.16 3.43 -3.67
C SER A 118 8.64 4.80 -3.18
N LYS A 119 9.38 4.81 -2.06
CA LYS A 119 10.01 6.04 -1.57
C LYS A 119 10.99 6.60 -2.59
N SER A 120 11.83 5.76 -3.14
CA SER A 120 12.87 6.18 -4.09
C SER A 120 12.30 6.88 -5.31
N LEU A 121 11.16 6.44 -5.84
CA LEU A 121 10.55 7.10 -6.99
C LEU A 121 10.14 8.55 -6.69
N VAL A 122 9.55 8.80 -5.54
CA VAL A 122 9.10 10.17 -5.19
C VAL A 122 10.22 11.07 -4.68
N ASP A 123 11.32 10.49 -4.19
CA ASP A 123 12.49 11.27 -3.77
C ASP A 123 13.29 11.83 -4.95
N LEU A 124 13.26 11.16 -6.12
CA LEU A 124 14.03 11.55 -7.32
C LEU A 124 13.76 12.98 -7.79
N GLY A 125 12.54 13.49 -7.59
CA GLY A 125 12.19 14.88 -7.92
C GLY A 125 13.00 15.91 -7.15
N GLY A 126 13.32 15.62 -5.89
CA GLY A 126 14.21 16.45 -5.06
C GLY A 126 15.67 16.44 -5.52
N GLU A 127 16.06 15.45 -6.31
CA GLU A 127 17.41 15.28 -6.87
C GLU A 127 17.52 15.85 -8.30
N GLY A 128 16.47 16.50 -8.82
CA GLY A 128 16.46 17.09 -10.16
C GLY A 128 16.32 16.09 -11.30
N GLN A 129 15.84 14.88 -11.01
CA GLN A 129 15.56 13.86 -12.03
C GLN A 129 14.11 13.95 -12.52
N GLU A 130 13.85 13.38 -13.69
CA GLU A 130 12.47 13.26 -14.20
C GLU A 130 11.64 12.40 -13.26
N VAL A 131 10.42 12.84 -12.99
CA VAL A 131 9.45 12.17 -12.12
C VAL A 131 8.11 12.03 -12.81
N LEU A 132 7.29 11.11 -12.33
CA LEU A 132 5.89 11.02 -12.74
C LEU A 132 5.11 12.17 -12.11
N SER A 133 4.51 13.02 -12.94
CA SER A 133 3.92 14.32 -12.52
C SER A 133 2.77 14.17 -11.51
N PHE A 134 2.09 13.03 -11.53
CA PHE A 134 0.95 12.71 -10.67
C PHE A 134 1.35 12.03 -9.35
N LEU A 135 2.65 11.83 -9.09
CA LEU A 135 3.13 11.21 -7.85
C LEU A 135 3.73 12.23 -6.88
N SER A 136 3.51 11.98 -5.62
CA SER A 136 4.08 12.73 -4.51
C SER A 136 4.40 11.81 -3.34
N HIS A 137 5.04 12.33 -2.28
CA HIS A 137 5.29 11.56 -1.05
C HIS A 137 4.03 11.01 -0.38
N LEU A 138 2.86 11.58 -0.67
CA LEU A 138 1.58 11.07 -0.18
C LEU A 138 1.22 9.71 -0.77
N HIS A 139 1.77 9.35 -1.93
CA HIS A 139 1.60 8.04 -2.55
C HIS A 139 2.54 6.97 -2.02
N GLN A 140 3.50 7.35 -1.15
CA GLN A 140 4.49 6.41 -0.63
C GLN A 140 3.81 5.31 0.19
N VAL A 141 3.92 4.06 -0.27
CA VAL A 141 3.34 2.89 0.39
C VAL A 141 4.11 2.58 1.67
N GLY A 142 3.38 2.47 2.78
CA GLY A 142 3.95 2.12 4.07
C GLY A 142 4.54 3.27 4.87
N GLN A 143 4.42 4.50 4.39
CA GLN A 143 4.83 5.65 5.16
C GLN A 143 3.99 5.77 6.43
N THR A 144 4.65 5.93 7.58
CA THR A 144 4.05 6.15 8.90
C THR A 144 2.96 5.17 9.34
N GLY A 145 2.76 4.07 8.62
CA GLY A 145 1.74 3.07 8.94
C GLY A 145 0.31 3.49 8.59
N SER A 146 0.13 4.58 7.84
CA SER A 146 -1.18 5.10 7.44
C SER A 146 -1.74 4.53 6.14
N THR A 147 -0.97 3.72 5.41
CA THR A 147 -1.44 3.11 4.16
C THR A 147 -2.61 2.16 4.41
N PRO A 148 -3.74 2.34 3.74
CA PRO A 148 -4.87 1.41 3.82
C PRO A 148 -4.49 0.00 3.37
N ARG A 149 -5.17 -1.01 3.90
CA ARG A 149 -5.00 -2.39 3.46
C ARG A 149 -5.73 -2.62 2.14
N HIS A 150 -5.12 -3.45 1.27
CA HIS A 150 -5.69 -3.86 0.01
C HIS A 150 -5.66 -5.37 -0.11
N ALA A 151 -6.68 -5.94 -0.73
CA ALA A 151 -6.73 -7.37 -1.00
C ALA A 151 -5.64 -7.78 -1.98
N LYS A 152 -5.40 -6.98 -3.00
CA LYS A 152 -4.43 -7.24 -4.07
C LYS A 152 -3.42 -6.11 -4.21
N GLY A 153 -2.21 -6.43 -4.61
CA GLY A 153 -1.19 -5.45 -4.94
C GLY A 153 -0.27 -5.90 -6.07
N LEU A 154 0.05 -4.95 -6.91
CA LEU A 154 0.97 -5.12 -8.04
C LEU A 154 2.11 -4.10 -7.92
N ALA A 155 3.30 -4.57 -7.58
CA ALA A 155 4.51 -3.75 -7.62
C ALA A 155 5.21 -3.87 -8.96
N THR A 156 5.67 -2.76 -9.50
CA THR A 156 6.29 -2.71 -10.83
C THR A 156 7.53 -1.84 -10.81
N CYS A 157 8.54 -2.24 -11.59
CA CYS A 157 9.76 -1.45 -11.81
C CYS A 157 10.52 -1.08 -10.52
N CYS A 158 10.52 -1.93 -9.53
CA CYS A 158 11.41 -1.70 -8.39
C CYS A 158 12.85 -1.98 -8.82
N HIS A 159 13.69 -0.96 -8.81
CA HIS A 159 15.04 -0.98 -9.35
C HIS A 159 16.05 -1.09 -8.21
N GLY A 160 16.30 -2.31 -7.73
CA GLY A 160 17.27 -2.58 -6.64
C GLY A 160 16.93 -1.93 -5.30
N GLU A 161 15.71 -1.41 -5.18
CA GLU A 161 15.26 -0.74 -3.97
C GLU A 161 14.98 -1.74 -2.86
N GLU A 162 15.43 -1.43 -1.66
CA GLU A 162 14.91 -2.08 -0.48
C GLU A 162 13.42 -1.70 -0.35
N PRO A 163 12.50 -2.67 -0.40
CA PRO A 163 11.11 -2.35 -0.14
C PRO A 163 11.02 -1.79 1.27
N HIS A 164 10.26 -0.75 1.44
CA HIS A 164 9.75 -0.50 2.77
C HIS A 164 8.98 -1.75 3.19
N VAL A 165 9.62 -2.61 3.97
CA VAL A 165 9.06 -3.86 4.51
C VAL A 165 7.68 -3.61 5.11
N VAL A 166 7.45 -2.38 5.53
CA VAL A 166 6.19 -1.88 6.05
C VAL A 166 5.12 -1.79 4.96
N GLY A 167 5.46 -1.50 3.70
CA GLY A 167 4.48 -1.31 2.62
C GLY A 167 3.77 -2.59 2.21
N TRP A 168 4.49 -3.66 1.97
CA TRP A 168 3.93 -4.93 1.58
C TRP A 168 2.95 -5.55 2.60
N ARG A 169 3.10 -5.22 3.88
CA ARG A 169 2.21 -5.76 4.93
C ARG A 169 0.74 -5.36 4.79
N PHE A 170 0.48 -4.29 4.05
CA PHE A 170 -0.88 -3.79 3.83
C PHE A 170 -1.56 -4.44 2.63
N ILE A 171 -0.89 -5.40 2.00
CA ILE A 171 -1.39 -6.11 0.82
C ILE A 171 -1.45 -7.61 1.14
N THR A 172 -2.58 -8.25 0.83
CA THR A 172 -2.78 -9.68 1.11
C THR A 172 -2.20 -10.54 0.00
N GLU A 173 -2.61 -10.32 -1.26
CA GLU A 173 -2.08 -11.00 -2.44
C GLU A 173 -1.09 -10.08 -3.16
N ARG A 174 0.17 -10.49 -3.24
CA ARG A 174 1.26 -9.64 -3.69
C ARG A 174 1.87 -10.19 -4.96
N ARG A 175 1.84 -9.38 -6.01
CA ARG A 175 2.48 -9.68 -7.28
C ARG A 175 3.50 -8.60 -7.61
N ALA A 176 4.57 -8.99 -8.28
CA ALA A 176 5.60 -8.07 -8.72
C ALA A 176 6.01 -8.35 -10.16
N VAL A 177 6.26 -7.29 -10.91
CA VAL A 177 6.87 -7.32 -12.24
C VAL A 177 8.18 -6.55 -12.16
N ASN A 178 9.29 -7.21 -12.40
CA ASN A 178 10.60 -6.61 -12.28
C ASN A 178 11.63 -7.32 -13.17
N LEU A 179 12.56 -6.56 -13.75
CA LEU A 179 13.63 -7.12 -14.57
C LEU A 179 14.69 -7.85 -13.73
N ASP A 180 14.93 -7.38 -12.51
CA ASP A 180 15.90 -7.97 -11.61
C ASP A 180 15.22 -8.93 -10.63
N GLU A 181 15.49 -10.21 -10.79
CA GLU A 181 15.00 -11.25 -9.88
C GLU A 181 15.55 -11.10 -8.46
N GLY A 182 16.71 -10.46 -8.31
CA GLY A 182 17.33 -10.16 -7.02
C GLY A 182 16.74 -8.97 -6.28
N CYS A 183 15.78 -8.26 -6.87
CA CYS A 183 15.16 -7.11 -6.25
C CYS A 183 14.48 -7.47 -4.92
N GLY A 184 14.79 -6.73 -3.87
CA GLY A 184 14.26 -6.95 -2.52
C GLY A 184 12.73 -6.84 -2.43
N TRP A 185 12.07 -6.12 -3.34
CA TRP A 185 10.61 -6.08 -3.42
C TRP A 185 10.01 -7.40 -3.88
N ALA A 186 10.74 -8.13 -4.70
CA ALA A 186 10.27 -9.36 -5.29
C ALA A 186 10.67 -10.57 -4.44
N GLN A 187 11.93 -10.68 -4.08
CA GLN A 187 12.44 -11.84 -3.38
C GLN A 187 11.86 -12.00 -1.97
N GLY A 188 11.13 -13.09 -1.78
CA GLY A 188 10.58 -13.49 -0.48
C GLY A 188 9.46 -12.57 0.04
N LYS A 189 8.96 -11.63 -0.77
CA LYS A 189 7.93 -10.67 -0.36
C LYS A 189 6.74 -10.61 -1.31
N ALA A 190 6.93 -10.90 -2.57
CA ALA A 190 5.84 -11.15 -3.51
C ALA A 190 5.44 -12.62 -3.47
N ASP A 191 4.14 -12.89 -3.57
CA ASP A 191 3.64 -14.26 -3.70
C ASP A 191 3.90 -14.80 -5.11
N VAL A 192 3.93 -13.90 -6.12
CA VAL A 192 4.32 -14.18 -7.50
C VAL A 192 5.24 -13.08 -8.01
N LEU A 193 6.40 -13.47 -8.51
CA LEU A 193 7.32 -12.59 -9.23
C LEU A 193 7.30 -12.92 -10.72
N TYR A 194 7.05 -11.91 -11.54
CA TYR A 194 7.24 -11.93 -12.98
C TYR A 194 8.57 -11.23 -13.31
N VAL A 195 9.55 -12.00 -13.79
CA VAL A 195 10.83 -11.44 -14.26
C VAL A 195 10.64 -11.02 -15.72
N ALA A 196 10.30 -9.76 -15.92
CA ALA A 196 9.99 -9.20 -17.23
C ALA A 196 10.06 -7.67 -17.21
N ASP A 197 10.13 -7.08 -18.41
CA ASP A 197 10.01 -5.62 -18.56
C ASP A 197 8.59 -5.15 -18.23
N ALA A 198 8.49 -4.22 -17.29
CA ALA A 198 7.20 -3.73 -16.85
C ALA A 198 6.49 -2.86 -17.90
N PHE A 199 7.21 -2.19 -18.79
CA PHE A 199 6.60 -1.47 -19.91
C PHE A 199 5.89 -2.43 -20.86
N GLU A 200 6.54 -3.52 -21.22
CA GLU A 200 5.94 -4.56 -22.09
C GLU A 200 4.75 -5.25 -21.41
N VAL A 201 4.93 -5.66 -20.17
CA VAL A 201 3.87 -6.33 -19.40
C VAL A 201 2.66 -5.42 -19.24
N MET A 202 2.85 -4.17 -18.81
CA MET A 202 1.74 -3.25 -18.57
C MET A 202 1.05 -2.82 -19.87
N ALA A 203 1.78 -2.72 -20.98
CA ALA A 203 1.18 -2.49 -22.28
C ALA A 203 0.21 -3.64 -22.64
N LYS A 204 0.66 -4.90 -22.46
CA LYS A 204 -0.18 -6.06 -22.74
C LYS A 204 -1.35 -6.20 -21.77
N VAL A 205 -1.15 -5.87 -20.49
CA VAL A 205 -2.23 -5.87 -19.49
C VAL A 205 -3.31 -4.85 -19.87
N ASN A 206 -2.91 -3.63 -20.24
CA ASN A 206 -3.87 -2.60 -20.66
C ASN A 206 -4.64 -2.99 -21.92
N GLU A 207 -3.98 -3.64 -22.89
CA GLU A 207 -4.66 -4.19 -24.08
C GLU A 207 -5.74 -5.21 -23.68
N LEU A 208 -5.39 -6.14 -22.76
CA LEU A 208 -6.31 -7.20 -22.32
C LEU A 208 -7.48 -6.68 -21.47
N LEU A 209 -7.26 -5.62 -20.71
CA LEU A 209 -8.32 -4.99 -19.90
C LEU A 209 -9.27 -4.15 -20.76
N GLY A 210 -8.79 -3.61 -21.88
CA GLY A 210 -9.58 -2.78 -22.79
C GLY A 210 -10.32 -3.56 -23.90
N SER A 211 -10.19 -4.91 -23.93
CA SER A 211 -10.79 -5.78 -24.94
C SER A 211 -12.19 -6.31 -24.58
#